data_43a9e0b2c3473b23743e8151cdbb05ff
#
_entry.id   43a9e0b2c3473b23743e8151cdbb05ff
#
_cell.length_a   1.000
_cell.length_b   1.000
_cell.length_c   1.000
_cell.angle_alpha   90.00
_cell.angle_beta   90.00
_cell.angle_gamma   90.00
#
_symmetry.space_group_name_H-M   'P 1'
#
loop_
_entity.id
_entity.type
_entity.pdbx_description
1 polymer ?
#
loop_
_entity_poly.entity_id
_entity_poly.type
_entity_poly.pdbx_seq_one_letter_code
_entity_poly.pdbx_strand_id
1 'polypeptide(L)'
;MAAPSNIRINPFIGDGGTTNYVDFTEMHIIPAVSPFVVRLNEVPQKKDPSNMKVVYVDETTGAPTTTVLTEVAATPGAGEFRPDYSTNADGDEDWNTGLIEFSSADAGKSIQVSYTGMGTLAGVKNNRFPAWWLDRGDGSDGDFRPTGNTTISGLKQYRSVFIPAGVTISVNRFVRIKCQGMFVNNGIIREVSGVNSGGSGASSKGGAGGNGTIGTSSNGGAGGSGYRGYGGGAGGAFLSALDLTQDLTYYGGTGGGGGAGGNGSEYAGAGGNGGRGGGSIQIIASETIITGTIAANGYNGSAGVSAGVTYPGGGGGGGGGGGVIIISCSIKNSGVVTANGGSGGSAGYGAGAGAAGGAGIVFIKELGVL
;
A
#
# COMPACT_ATOMS: atom_id res chain seq x y z
N MET A 1 43.06 5.56 -5.80
CA MET A 1 42.20 6.75 -5.92
C MET A 1 41.53 6.86 -4.57
N ALA A 2 41.85 7.86 -3.78
CA ALA A 2 41.16 8.11 -2.53
C ALA A 2 39.67 8.34 -2.88
N ALA A 3 38.79 7.60 -2.22
CA ALA A 3 37.36 7.89 -2.31
C ALA A 3 37.20 9.37 -1.96
N PRO A 4 36.41 10.12 -2.73
CA PRO A 4 36.27 11.53 -2.45
C PRO A 4 35.72 11.68 -1.03
N SER A 5 36.60 12.07 -0.14
CA SER A 5 36.36 12.26 1.29
C SER A 5 35.22 13.23 1.60
N ASN A 6 34.81 13.94 0.63
CA ASN A 6 33.73 14.94 0.69
C ASN A 6 32.33 14.39 0.42
N ILE A 7 32.19 13.11 0.02
CA ILE A 7 30.88 12.45 0.01
C ILE A 7 30.39 12.16 1.43
N ARG A 8 31.30 12.20 2.37
CA ARG A 8 30.97 12.04 3.78
C ARG A 8 30.00 13.04 4.30
N ILE A 9 29.61 14.00 3.55
CA ILE A 9 29.05 15.10 4.23
C ILE A 9 27.88 15.59 3.49
N ASN A 10 26.86 15.73 4.24
CA ASN A 10 25.85 16.66 3.91
C ASN A 10 26.50 17.94 3.37
N PRO A 11 26.38 18.24 2.08
CA PRO A 11 26.94 19.46 1.50
C PRO A 11 26.36 20.74 2.13
N PHE A 12 25.39 20.59 3.04
CA PHE A 12 24.79 21.66 3.81
C PHE A 12 25.37 21.83 5.21
N ILE A 13 26.33 21.00 5.62
CA ILE A 13 27.15 21.29 6.78
C ILE A 13 28.26 22.22 6.31
N GLY A 14 27.96 23.48 6.21
CA GLY A 14 29.01 24.50 6.16
C GLY A 14 29.77 24.42 7.47
N ASP A 15 31.12 24.32 7.39
CA ASP A 15 32.06 24.65 8.47
C ASP A 15 31.84 24.00 9.85
N GLY A 16 31.43 22.74 9.89
CA GLY A 16 31.31 21.97 11.14
C GLY A 16 30.15 22.34 12.03
N GLY A 17 29.13 22.99 11.50
CA GLY A 17 27.90 23.29 12.22
C GLY A 17 27.11 22.04 12.56
N THR A 18 26.68 21.91 13.79
CA THR A 18 25.85 20.81 14.31
C THR A 18 24.37 20.99 14.00
N THR A 19 24.01 21.98 13.20
CA THR A 19 22.63 22.44 13.00
C THR A 19 21.76 21.47 12.19
N ASN A 20 22.37 20.48 11.53
CA ASN A 20 21.63 19.51 10.72
C ASN A 20 21.50 18.13 11.37
N TYR A 21 21.99 17.96 12.57
CA TYR A 21 21.83 16.71 13.29
C TYR A 21 20.37 16.55 13.73
N VAL A 22 19.78 15.42 13.38
CA VAL A 22 18.38 15.09 13.70
C VAL A 22 18.35 13.72 14.33
N ASP A 23 17.62 13.58 15.41
CA ASP A 23 17.38 12.29 16.03
C ASP A 23 16.38 11.47 15.19
N PHE A 24 16.81 10.26 14.83
CA PHE A 24 16.03 9.30 14.08
C PHE A 24 15.65 8.12 14.96
N THR A 25 14.48 7.57 14.67
CA THR A 25 14.05 6.27 15.18
C THR A 25 13.41 5.51 14.03
N GLU A 26 14.00 4.39 13.66
CA GLU A 26 13.57 3.57 12.52
C GLU A 26 13.39 2.12 12.95
N MET A 27 12.51 1.42 12.22
CA MET A 27 12.31 0.00 12.38
C MET A 27 12.83 -0.76 11.17
N HIS A 28 13.51 -1.86 11.42
CA HIS A 28 14.09 -2.74 10.41
C HIS A 28 13.86 -4.20 10.76
N ILE A 29 14.05 -5.07 9.76
CA ILE A 29 14.15 -6.51 9.95
C ILE A 29 15.57 -6.89 9.60
N ILE A 30 16.23 -7.62 10.50
CA ILE A 30 17.53 -8.22 10.21
C ILE A 30 17.33 -9.24 9.09
N PRO A 31 18.08 -9.19 7.98
CA PRO A 31 17.94 -10.14 6.87
C PRO A 31 17.94 -11.59 7.38
N ALA A 32 17.07 -12.43 6.81
CA ALA A 32 16.98 -13.84 7.17
C ALA A 32 18.15 -14.68 6.62
N VAL A 33 18.92 -14.11 5.65
CA VAL A 33 20.08 -14.73 5.01
C VAL A 33 21.23 -13.74 4.95
N SER A 34 22.45 -14.25 4.91
CA SER A 34 23.66 -13.42 4.78
C SER A 34 23.64 -12.56 3.50
N PRO A 35 24.15 -11.32 3.59
CA PRO A 35 24.73 -10.66 4.75
C PRO A 35 23.66 -10.17 5.74
N PHE A 36 23.91 -10.36 7.04
CA PHE A 36 23.01 -9.91 8.12
C PHE A 36 23.25 -8.44 8.43
N VAL A 37 23.06 -7.59 7.43
CA VAL A 37 23.35 -6.15 7.47
C VAL A 37 22.08 -5.36 7.23
N VAL A 38 21.80 -4.40 8.09
CA VAL A 38 20.72 -3.42 7.94
C VAL A 38 21.32 -2.09 7.53
N ARG A 39 20.69 -1.43 6.58
CA ARG A 39 21.06 -0.08 6.16
C ARG A 39 20.06 0.92 6.74
N LEU A 40 20.59 1.90 7.47
CA LEU A 40 19.81 3.00 8.01
C LEU A 40 19.40 3.99 6.92
N ASN A 41 18.31 4.69 7.17
CA ASN A 41 17.81 5.72 6.27
C ASN A 41 18.66 6.97 6.24
N GLU A 42 19.42 7.22 7.30
CA GLU A 42 20.36 8.34 7.42
C GLU A 42 21.71 7.83 7.88
N VAL A 43 22.76 8.55 7.56
CA VAL A 43 24.10 8.29 8.06
C VAL A 43 24.19 8.70 9.52
N PRO A 44 24.46 7.79 10.46
CA PRO A 44 24.61 8.13 11.85
C PRO A 44 25.83 9.02 12.11
N GLN A 45 25.69 9.93 13.04
CA GLN A 45 26.84 10.68 13.56
C GLN A 45 27.78 9.74 14.27
N LYS A 46 29.07 9.81 13.94
CA LYS A 46 30.09 9.11 14.72
C LYS A 46 30.23 9.76 16.10
N LYS A 47 30.12 8.95 17.13
CA LYS A 47 30.42 9.33 18.53
C LYS A 47 31.10 8.17 19.22
N ASP A 48 31.97 8.48 20.17
CA ASP A 48 32.60 7.51 21.05
C ASP A 48 32.27 7.90 22.52
N PRO A 49 31.50 7.11 23.26
CA PRO A 49 30.72 5.95 22.80
C PRO A 49 29.60 6.31 21.81
N SER A 50 29.18 5.36 20.99
CA SER A 50 28.07 5.54 20.07
C SER A 50 26.80 5.96 20.82
N ASN A 51 26.03 6.87 20.23
CA ASN A 51 24.70 7.22 20.74
C ASN A 51 23.58 6.37 20.11
N MET A 52 23.96 5.34 19.37
CA MET A 52 23.04 4.43 18.72
C MET A 52 22.44 3.47 19.75
N LYS A 53 21.13 3.34 19.75
CA LYS A 53 20.39 2.39 20.58
C LYS A 53 19.60 1.47 19.68
N VAL A 54 19.85 0.16 19.79
CA VAL A 54 19.11 -0.89 19.06
C VAL A 54 18.35 -1.73 20.07
N VAL A 55 17.06 -1.94 19.82
CA VAL A 55 16.20 -2.81 20.64
C VAL A 55 15.41 -3.75 19.74
N TYR A 56 15.07 -4.93 20.24
CA TYR A 56 14.14 -5.79 19.52
C TYR A 56 12.73 -5.20 19.55
N VAL A 57 11.95 -5.57 18.55
CA VAL A 57 10.52 -5.24 18.45
C VAL A 57 9.72 -6.51 18.59
N ASP A 58 8.72 -6.48 19.47
CA ASP A 58 7.77 -7.57 19.63
C ASP A 58 6.90 -7.65 18.36
N GLU A 59 6.98 -8.76 17.64
CA GLU A 59 6.24 -8.96 16.38
C GLU A 59 4.73 -9.05 16.59
N THR A 60 4.27 -9.32 17.80
CA THR A 60 2.84 -9.40 18.12
C THR A 60 2.24 -8.02 18.36
N THR A 61 2.96 -7.19 19.10
CA THR A 61 2.48 -5.85 19.50
C THR A 61 3.05 -4.73 18.63
N GLY A 62 4.15 -4.98 17.90
CA GLY A 62 4.90 -3.97 17.16
C GLY A 62 5.59 -2.95 18.06
N ALA A 63 5.65 -3.19 19.36
CA ALA A 63 6.27 -2.30 20.33
C ALA A 63 7.76 -2.66 20.54
N PRO A 64 8.63 -1.67 20.77
CA PRO A 64 10.00 -1.95 21.15
C PRO A 64 10.02 -2.66 22.51
N THR A 65 10.84 -3.70 22.62
CA THR A 65 11.06 -4.42 23.87
C THR A 65 12.01 -3.63 24.79
N THR A 66 12.16 -4.09 26.01
CA THR A 66 13.15 -3.53 26.96
C THR A 66 14.57 -4.04 26.71
N THR A 67 14.73 -5.07 25.86
CA THR A 67 16.04 -5.67 25.56
C THR A 67 16.81 -4.78 24.58
N VAL A 68 17.87 -4.16 25.09
CA VAL A 68 18.81 -3.36 24.30
C VAL A 68 19.95 -4.25 23.83
N LEU A 69 20.27 -4.19 22.54
CA LEU A 69 21.42 -4.89 21.99
C LEU A 69 22.70 -4.14 22.36
N THR A 70 23.80 -4.89 22.49
CA THR A 70 25.11 -4.35 22.83
C THR A 70 25.90 -4.02 21.57
N GLU A 71 26.47 -2.81 21.52
CA GLU A 71 27.40 -2.42 20.46
C GLU A 71 28.77 -3.06 20.70
N VAL A 72 29.34 -3.66 19.65
CA VAL A 72 30.66 -4.32 19.68
C VAL A 72 31.53 -3.85 18.52
N ALA A 73 32.85 -3.87 18.70
CA ALA A 73 33.83 -3.57 17.65
C ALA A 73 34.18 -4.81 16.80
N ALA A 74 33.97 -6.01 17.33
CA ALA A 74 34.24 -7.28 16.65
C ALA A 74 32.97 -7.81 15.94
N THR A 75 33.08 -8.98 15.30
CA THR A 75 31.92 -9.67 14.71
C THR A 75 30.82 -9.90 15.76
N PRO A 76 29.57 -9.45 15.52
CA PRO A 76 28.51 -9.52 16.51
C PRO A 76 28.10 -10.95 16.86
N GLY A 77 27.92 -11.22 18.14
CA GLY A 77 27.21 -12.39 18.69
C GLY A 77 25.70 -12.12 18.79
N ALA A 78 24.96 -13.11 19.33
CA ALA A 78 23.52 -12.96 19.56
C ALA A 78 23.22 -11.79 20.51
N GLY A 79 22.34 -10.90 20.13
CA GLY A 79 22.00 -9.69 20.89
C GLY A 79 23.04 -8.58 20.82
N GLU A 80 23.94 -8.66 19.85
CA GLU A 80 24.95 -7.66 19.59
C GLU A 80 24.81 -7.04 18.19
N PHE A 81 25.36 -5.84 18.02
CA PHE A 81 25.42 -5.18 16.73
C PHE A 81 26.74 -4.41 16.55
N ARG A 82 27.15 -4.25 15.32
CA ARG A 82 28.34 -3.48 14.96
C ARG A 82 28.00 -2.45 13.89
N PRO A 83 28.10 -1.14 14.19
CA PRO A 83 28.06 -0.11 13.17
C PRO A 83 29.30 -0.21 12.27
N ASP A 84 29.10 -0.06 10.96
CA ASP A 84 30.19 -0.05 10.01
C ASP A 84 30.72 1.37 9.83
N TYR A 85 31.95 1.59 10.27
CA TYR A 85 32.66 2.84 10.08
C TYR A 85 33.67 2.67 8.95
N SER A 86 33.67 3.60 7.99
CA SER A 86 34.72 3.64 6.99
C SER A 86 36.00 4.14 7.61
N THR A 87 37.15 3.67 7.09
CA THR A 87 38.46 4.13 7.44
C THR A 87 39.07 4.95 6.30
N ASN A 88 39.81 5.99 6.62
CA ASN A 88 40.60 6.75 5.66
C ASN A 88 41.90 6.02 5.29
N ALA A 89 42.72 6.63 4.41
CA ALA A 89 44.00 6.06 3.99
C ALA A 89 45.02 5.90 5.13
N ASP A 90 44.85 6.64 6.22
CA ASP A 90 45.70 6.59 7.41
C ASP A 90 45.21 5.53 8.43
N GLY A 91 44.10 4.85 8.14
CA GLY A 91 43.58 3.79 8.98
C GLY A 91 42.63 4.25 10.09
N ASP A 92 42.38 5.54 10.19
CA ASP A 92 41.43 6.09 11.15
C ASP A 92 39.97 5.94 10.65
N GLU A 93 39.08 5.61 11.57
CA GLU A 93 37.67 5.59 11.29
C GLU A 93 37.09 7.00 11.15
N ASP A 94 36.68 7.36 9.95
CA ASP A 94 36.27 8.71 9.63
C ASP A 94 34.77 8.96 9.85
N TRP A 95 33.93 8.03 9.39
CA TRP A 95 32.47 8.21 9.43
C TRP A 95 31.72 6.88 9.47
N ASN A 96 30.51 6.92 9.95
CA ASN A 96 29.59 5.81 9.86
C ASN A 96 29.01 5.72 8.43
N THR A 97 28.95 4.52 7.87
CA THR A 97 28.40 4.30 6.51
C THR A 97 26.88 4.19 6.50
N GLY A 98 26.25 4.12 7.66
CA GLY A 98 24.83 3.82 7.81
C GLY A 98 24.50 2.34 7.70
N LEU A 99 25.50 1.47 7.68
CA LEU A 99 25.34 0.02 7.73
C LEU A 99 25.53 -0.49 9.16
N ILE A 100 24.70 -1.43 9.56
CA ILE A 100 24.80 -2.11 10.86
C ILE A 100 24.83 -3.61 10.62
N GLU A 101 25.87 -4.27 11.11
CA GLU A 101 26.01 -5.72 11.06
C GLU A 101 25.41 -6.37 12.30
N PHE A 102 24.78 -7.52 12.12
CA PHE A 102 24.16 -8.34 13.16
C PHE A 102 24.63 -9.79 13.09
N SER A 103 24.35 -10.53 14.16
CA SER A 103 24.59 -11.97 14.19
C SER A 103 23.58 -12.75 13.35
N SER A 104 24.02 -13.87 12.79
CA SER A 104 23.10 -14.85 12.18
C SER A 104 22.06 -15.40 13.16
N ALA A 105 22.36 -15.37 14.46
CA ALA A 105 21.41 -15.78 15.51
C ALA A 105 20.23 -14.79 15.68
N ASP A 106 20.35 -13.57 15.14
CA ASP A 106 19.31 -12.57 15.18
C ASP A 106 18.59 -12.42 13.83
N ALA A 107 18.92 -13.27 12.87
CA ALA A 107 18.31 -13.26 11.54
C ALA A 107 16.77 -13.32 11.60
N GLY A 108 16.13 -12.46 10.83
CA GLY A 108 14.67 -12.36 10.73
C GLY A 108 13.99 -11.64 11.89
N LYS A 109 14.71 -11.22 12.92
CA LYS A 109 14.13 -10.46 14.04
C LYS A 109 13.87 -9.01 13.64
N SER A 110 12.78 -8.45 14.17
CA SER A 110 12.44 -7.04 14.03
C SER A 110 13.17 -6.21 15.08
N ILE A 111 13.74 -5.09 14.67
CA ILE A 111 14.50 -4.18 15.53
C ILE A 111 14.04 -2.73 15.35
N GLN A 112 14.22 -1.94 16.40
CA GLN A 112 14.14 -0.48 16.34
C GLN A 112 15.53 0.10 16.62
N VAL A 113 15.98 0.99 15.75
CA VAL A 113 17.24 1.71 15.86
C VAL A 113 16.96 3.18 16.11
N SER A 114 17.51 3.72 17.18
CA SER A 114 17.48 5.16 17.50
C SER A 114 18.88 5.72 17.48
N TYR A 115 19.08 6.83 16.76
CA TYR A 115 20.41 7.44 16.57
C TYR A 115 20.29 8.90 16.16
N THR A 116 21.37 9.65 16.28
CA THR A 116 21.48 11.00 15.72
C THR A 116 22.07 10.92 14.31
N GLY A 117 21.33 11.35 13.32
CA GLY A 117 21.76 11.36 11.91
C GLY A 117 22.47 12.63 11.51
N MET A 118 23.27 12.53 10.45
CA MET A 118 24.07 13.63 9.88
C MET A 118 23.25 14.60 9.01
N GLY A 119 21.97 14.32 8.76
CA GLY A 119 21.11 15.12 7.90
C GLY A 119 21.40 14.99 6.41
N THR A 120 22.05 13.89 5.97
CA THR A 120 22.46 13.68 4.57
C THR A 120 21.28 13.39 3.63
N LEU A 121 20.18 12.84 4.13
CA LEU A 121 19.00 12.55 3.32
C LEU A 121 18.37 13.77 2.66
N ALA A 122 18.49 14.94 3.29
CA ALA A 122 17.99 16.18 2.70
C ALA A 122 18.72 16.53 1.38
N GLY A 123 20.00 16.17 1.26
CA GLY A 123 20.81 16.40 0.06
C GLY A 123 20.61 15.35 -1.05
N VAL A 124 20.32 14.10 -0.66
CA VAL A 124 20.14 12.99 -1.61
C VAL A 124 18.78 13.07 -2.29
N LYS A 125 17.76 13.60 -1.62
CA LYS A 125 16.42 13.79 -2.19
C LYS A 125 16.39 14.57 -3.50
N ASN A 126 17.40 15.42 -3.75
CA ASN A 126 17.34 16.36 -4.87
C ASN A 126 18.09 15.94 -6.13
N ASN A 127 18.90 14.87 -6.15
CA ASN A 127 19.91 14.80 -7.22
C ASN A 127 20.09 13.49 -8.00
N ARG A 128 19.54 12.32 -7.66
CA ARG A 128 19.93 11.10 -8.40
C ARG A 128 18.91 10.01 -8.66
N PHE A 129 17.72 10.08 -8.09
CA PHE A 129 16.72 9.01 -8.30
C PHE A 129 15.34 9.58 -8.57
N PRO A 130 14.49 8.88 -9.32
CA PRO A 130 13.11 9.31 -9.47
C PRO A 130 12.49 9.52 -8.07
N ALA A 131 12.17 10.77 -7.78
CA ALA A 131 11.81 11.24 -6.43
C ALA A 131 10.69 10.43 -5.74
N TRP A 132 9.91 9.69 -6.53
CA TRP A 132 8.75 8.98 -6.03
C TRP A 132 9.05 7.70 -5.22
N TRP A 133 10.11 6.96 -5.53
CA TRP A 133 10.41 5.72 -4.81
C TRP A 133 11.31 5.91 -3.60
N LEU A 134 12.06 7.02 -3.54
CA LEU A 134 12.79 7.45 -2.35
C LEU A 134 11.92 8.27 -1.41
N ASP A 135 10.83 8.85 -1.92
CA ASP A 135 9.95 9.68 -1.13
C ASP A 135 9.03 8.82 -0.25
N ARG A 136 9.57 8.39 0.89
CA ARG A 136 8.88 7.68 1.95
C ARG A 136 8.16 8.63 2.92
N GLY A 137 8.03 9.89 2.55
CA GLY A 137 7.42 10.93 3.37
C GLY A 137 8.36 11.49 4.43
N ASP A 138 7.84 12.43 5.20
CA ASP A 138 8.54 13.15 6.25
C ASP A 138 8.24 12.65 7.67
N GLY A 139 7.37 11.64 7.80
CA GLY A 139 6.97 11.08 9.09
C GLY A 139 6.10 11.99 9.94
N SER A 140 5.54 13.07 9.37
CA SER A 140 4.76 14.08 10.10
C SER A 140 3.51 13.54 10.79
N ASP A 141 2.92 12.44 10.30
CA ASP A 141 1.79 11.78 10.93
C ASP A 141 2.21 10.87 12.12
N GLY A 142 3.51 10.77 12.43
CA GLY A 142 4.04 9.96 13.55
C GLY A 142 3.97 8.46 13.31
N ASP A 143 3.84 7.68 14.39
CA ASP A 143 3.67 6.23 14.32
C ASP A 143 2.19 5.87 14.24
N PHE A 144 1.82 5.01 13.31
CA PHE A 144 0.45 4.54 13.16
C PHE A 144 0.29 3.15 13.78
N ARG A 145 -0.32 3.09 14.95
CA ARG A 145 -0.57 1.87 15.73
C ARG A 145 -2.03 1.84 16.20
N PRO A 146 -2.98 1.59 15.32
CA PRO A 146 -4.39 1.59 15.69
C PRO A 146 -4.71 0.45 16.64
N THR A 147 -5.42 0.76 17.73
CA THR A 147 -5.91 -0.23 18.71
C THR A 147 -7.29 -0.76 18.38
N GLY A 148 -7.92 -0.26 17.32
CA GLY A 148 -9.24 -0.65 16.85
C GLY A 148 -9.48 -0.23 15.41
N ASN A 149 -10.64 -0.61 14.89
CA ASN A 149 -11.02 -0.29 13.52
C ASN A 149 -11.05 1.22 13.30
N THR A 150 -10.47 1.67 12.21
CA THR A 150 -10.40 3.09 11.87
C THR A 150 -10.50 3.32 10.35
N THR A 151 -10.73 4.57 9.97
CA THR A 151 -10.82 4.97 8.56
C THR A 151 -9.72 5.96 8.21
N ILE A 152 -9.05 5.74 7.09
CA ILE A 152 -8.02 6.64 6.56
C ILE A 152 -8.29 6.97 5.09
N SER A 153 -7.76 8.11 4.64
CA SER A 153 -7.81 8.51 3.23
C SER A 153 -6.72 9.53 2.91
N GLY A 154 -6.48 9.74 1.63
CA GLY A 154 -5.53 10.74 1.14
C GLY A 154 -4.07 10.35 1.36
N LEU A 155 -3.20 11.34 1.43
CA LEU A 155 -1.78 11.15 1.73
C LEU A 155 -1.58 11.01 3.23
N LYS A 156 -0.82 9.99 3.62
CA LYS A 156 -0.37 9.72 4.98
C LYS A 156 1.14 9.56 5.02
N GLN A 157 1.80 10.19 5.97
CA GLN A 157 3.25 10.20 6.08
C GLN A 157 3.67 9.75 7.48
N TYR A 158 3.85 8.44 7.62
CA TYR A 158 4.16 7.84 8.93
C TYR A 158 5.65 7.58 9.10
N ARG A 159 6.13 7.58 10.34
CA ARG A 159 7.45 7.06 10.72
C ARG A 159 7.46 5.53 10.66
N SER A 160 6.45 4.92 11.26
CA SER A 160 6.23 3.47 11.20
C SER A 160 4.74 3.15 11.20
N VAL A 161 4.40 1.99 10.64
CA VAL A 161 3.02 1.49 10.61
C VAL A 161 3.00 0.07 11.18
N PHE A 162 2.13 -0.16 12.16
CA PHE A 162 1.86 -1.50 12.66
C PHE A 162 0.34 -1.66 12.85
N ILE A 163 -0.26 -2.53 12.03
CA ILE A 163 -1.68 -2.86 12.09
C ILE A 163 -1.80 -4.26 12.68
N PRO A 164 -2.29 -4.40 13.94
CA PRO A 164 -2.38 -5.70 14.58
C PRO A 164 -3.48 -6.57 13.99
N ALA A 165 -3.37 -7.88 14.22
CA ALA A 165 -4.41 -8.83 13.84
C ALA A 165 -5.76 -8.45 14.47
N GLY A 166 -6.85 -8.66 13.74
CA GLY A 166 -8.20 -8.30 14.17
C GLY A 166 -8.59 -6.84 13.95
N VAL A 167 -7.65 -5.94 13.61
CA VAL A 167 -7.94 -4.55 13.30
C VAL A 167 -8.20 -4.37 11.80
N THR A 168 -9.24 -3.62 11.47
CA THR A 168 -9.59 -3.25 10.10
C THR A 168 -9.36 -1.76 9.86
N ILE A 169 -8.54 -1.45 8.87
CA ILE A 169 -8.35 -0.11 8.33
C ILE A 169 -9.24 0.04 7.10
N SER A 170 -10.25 0.87 7.21
CA SER A 170 -11.13 1.24 6.12
C SER A 170 -10.52 2.39 5.31
N VAL A 171 -10.39 2.20 4.01
CA VAL A 171 -9.89 3.24 3.10
C VAL A 171 -11.06 3.88 2.38
N ASN A 172 -11.20 5.20 2.53
CA ASN A 172 -12.22 5.95 1.82
C ASN A 172 -11.68 6.40 0.45
N ARG A 173 -12.08 5.69 -0.60
CA ARG A 173 -11.72 5.86 -2.00
C ARG A 173 -10.25 5.58 -2.30
N PHE A 174 -9.33 6.38 -1.76
CA PHE A 174 -7.91 6.14 -1.96
C PHE A 174 -7.09 6.50 -0.72
N VAL A 175 -5.94 5.83 -0.57
CA VAL A 175 -4.90 6.19 0.37
C VAL A 175 -3.53 5.98 -0.25
N ARG A 176 -2.63 6.93 0.00
CA ARG A 176 -1.19 6.78 -0.24
C ARG A 176 -0.50 6.83 1.11
N ILE A 177 0.09 5.73 1.52
CA ILE A 177 0.86 5.62 2.76
C ILE A 177 2.33 5.69 2.39
N LYS A 178 3.00 6.71 2.87
CA LYS A 178 4.46 6.84 2.87
C LYS A 178 4.95 6.51 4.26
N CYS A 179 5.87 5.57 4.39
CA CYS A 179 6.39 5.10 5.66
C CYS A 179 7.92 5.12 5.64
N GLN A 180 8.52 5.90 6.52
CA GLN A 180 9.99 6.03 6.58
C GLN A 180 10.66 4.72 6.97
N GLY A 181 10.08 4.02 7.93
CA GLY A 181 10.58 2.75 8.44
C GLY A 181 9.75 1.56 7.97
N MET A 182 9.42 0.68 8.91
CA MET A 182 8.69 -0.56 8.68
C MET A 182 7.19 -0.33 8.57
N PHE A 183 6.59 -0.97 7.57
CA PHE A 183 5.16 -1.11 7.41
C PHE A 183 4.77 -2.57 7.68
N VAL A 184 4.03 -2.82 8.77
CA VAL A 184 3.56 -4.14 9.17
C VAL A 184 2.04 -4.19 9.13
N ASN A 185 1.48 -5.09 8.33
CA ASN A 185 0.06 -5.34 8.30
C ASN A 185 -0.26 -6.80 8.67
N ASN A 186 -0.71 -7.02 9.89
CA ASN A 186 -1.27 -8.30 10.34
C ASN A 186 -2.81 -8.30 10.35
N GLY A 187 -3.43 -7.14 10.15
CA GLY A 187 -4.87 -6.95 10.10
C GLY A 187 -5.43 -6.89 8.68
N ILE A 188 -6.44 -6.05 8.49
CA ILE A 188 -7.12 -5.88 7.21
C ILE A 188 -7.04 -4.40 6.80
N ILE A 189 -6.56 -4.13 5.60
CA ILE A 189 -6.71 -2.83 4.94
C ILE A 189 -7.65 -3.05 3.76
N ARG A 190 -8.78 -2.37 3.74
CA ARG A 190 -9.74 -2.51 2.64
C ARG A 190 -10.37 -1.18 2.25
N GLU A 191 -10.52 -1.01 0.97
CA GLU A 191 -11.32 0.07 0.42
C GLU A 191 -12.82 -0.19 0.68
N VAL A 192 -13.58 0.84 1.09
CA VAL A 192 -14.97 0.68 1.56
C VAL A 192 -16.00 1.61 0.92
N SER A 193 -15.59 2.51 0.02
CA SER A 193 -16.52 3.51 -0.54
C SER A 193 -16.71 3.42 -2.05
N GLY A 194 -15.82 2.72 -2.76
CA GLY A 194 -15.79 2.70 -4.22
C GLY A 194 -15.49 4.09 -4.81
N VAL A 195 -14.93 4.15 -5.97
CA VAL A 195 -14.53 5.42 -6.61
C VAL A 195 -15.42 5.80 -7.78
N ASN A 196 -15.79 4.87 -8.61
CA ASN A 196 -16.55 5.12 -9.83
C ASN A 196 -17.94 4.52 -9.70
N SER A 197 -18.95 5.32 -9.97
CA SER A 197 -20.33 4.89 -9.84
C SER A 197 -20.67 3.79 -10.85
N GLY A 198 -21.41 2.81 -10.40
CA GLY A 198 -22.07 1.87 -11.29
C GLY A 198 -23.19 2.55 -12.06
N GLY A 199 -23.54 1.99 -13.20
CA GLY A 199 -24.68 2.43 -13.96
C GLY A 199 -25.98 2.18 -13.20
N SER A 200 -26.94 3.08 -13.32
CA SER A 200 -28.26 2.91 -12.72
C SER A 200 -29.01 1.77 -13.42
N GLY A 201 -29.70 0.94 -12.65
CA GLY A 201 -30.67 -0.01 -13.20
C GLY A 201 -31.82 0.74 -13.88
N ALA A 202 -32.39 0.14 -14.90
CA ALA A 202 -33.59 0.72 -15.52
C ALA A 202 -34.77 0.69 -14.54
N SER A 203 -35.54 1.77 -14.53
CA SER A 203 -36.83 1.77 -13.86
C SER A 203 -37.81 0.77 -14.53
N SER A 204 -38.85 0.38 -13.85
CA SER A 204 -39.89 -0.48 -14.43
C SER A 204 -40.35 0.03 -15.79
N LYS A 205 -40.76 -0.88 -16.70
CA LYS A 205 -41.27 -0.62 -18.06
C LYS A 205 -40.18 -0.53 -19.15
N GLY A 206 -39.29 -1.51 -19.22
CA GLY A 206 -38.53 -1.80 -20.42
C GLY A 206 -37.45 -0.81 -20.82
N GLY A 207 -36.83 -0.14 -19.83
CA GLY A 207 -35.70 0.70 -20.10
C GLY A 207 -34.37 -0.07 -20.16
N ALA A 208 -33.43 0.40 -20.95
CA ALA A 208 -32.05 -0.07 -20.90
C ALA A 208 -31.39 0.42 -19.60
N GLY A 209 -30.47 -0.39 -19.03
CA GLY A 209 -29.64 0.02 -17.89
C GLY A 209 -28.63 1.10 -18.29
N GLY A 210 -28.28 1.96 -17.33
CA GLY A 210 -27.24 2.98 -17.53
C GLY A 210 -25.84 2.36 -17.61
N ASN A 211 -24.95 3.01 -18.33
CA ASN A 211 -23.53 2.63 -18.40
C ASN A 211 -22.80 2.95 -17.09
N GLY A 212 -21.84 2.13 -16.73
CA GLY A 212 -20.90 2.42 -15.65
C GLY A 212 -19.91 3.53 -16.02
N THR A 213 -19.38 4.21 -15.01
CA THR A 213 -18.35 5.24 -15.22
C THR A 213 -16.98 4.64 -15.49
N ILE A 214 -16.17 5.41 -16.22
CA ILE A 214 -14.80 5.04 -16.61
C ILE A 214 -13.87 5.07 -15.39
N GLY A 215 -12.94 4.13 -15.34
CA GLY A 215 -11.87 4.05 -14.34
C GLY A 215 -10.52 3.76 -14.98
N THR A 216 -9.49 3.63 -14.19
CA THR A 216 -8.09 3.52 -14.65
C THR A 216 -7.45 2.15 -14.43
N SER A 217 -8.04 1.25 -13.66
CA SER A 217 -7.39 -0.02 -13.30
C SER A 217 -8.04 -1.28 -13.85
N SER A 218 -9.29 -1.25 -14.26
CA SER A 218 -9.99 -2.44 -14.78
C SER A 218 -11.34 -2.12 -15.41
N ASN A 219 -11.86 -3.04 -16.22
CA ASN A 219 -13.20 -2.92 -16.82
C ASN A 219 -14.27 -3.31 -15.81
N GLY A 220 -15.39 -2.60 -15.83
CA GLY A 220 -16.63 -2.99 -15.14
C GLY A 220 -17.38 -4.06 -15.93
N GLY A 221 -18.12 -4.91 -15.23
CA GLY A 221 -19.01 -5.90 -15.85
C GLY A 221 -20.21 -5.24 -16.53
N ALA A 222 -20.64 -5.79 -17.64
CA ALA A 222 -21.89 -5.37 -18.29
C ALA A 222 -23.13 -5.78 -17.44
N GLY A 223 -24.16 -4.99 -17.46
CA GLY A 223 -25.46 -5.32 -16.87
C GLY A 223 -26.18 -6.41 -17.65
N GLY A 224 -26.98 -7.22 -16.95
CA GLY A 224 -27.79 -8.26 -17.57
C GLY A 224 -28.96 -7.71 -18.35
N SER A 225 -29.41 -8.44 -19.37
CA SER A 225 -30.62 -8.11 -20.13
C SER A 225 -31.90 -8.38 -19.33
N GLY A 226 -32.89 -7.55 -19.50
CA GLY A 226 -34.25 -7.78 -19.00
C GLY A 226 -34.96 -8.88 -19.77
N TYR A 227 -36.03 -9.40 -19.18
CA TYR A 227 -36.91 -10.37 -19.85
C TYR A 227 -37.49 -9.79 -21.15
N ARG A 228 -37.41 -10.57 -22.24
CA ARG A 228 -37.76 -10.21 -23.63
C ARG A 228 -36.93 -9.10 -24.31
N GLY A 229 -35.67 -8.98 -24.01
CA GLY A 229 -34.70 -8.44 -24.98
C GLY A 229 -34.24 -7.02 -24.86
N TYR A 230 -34.50 -6.34 -23.74
CA TYR A 230 -33.77 -5.09 -23.48
C TYR A 230 -32.35 -5.39 -22.97
N GLY A 231 -31.37 -4.72 -23.55
CA GLY A 231 -29.96 -4.88 -23.15
C GLY A 231 -29.64 -4.17 -21.84
N GLY A 232 -28.82 -4.77 -21.04
CA GLY A 232 -28.16 -4.11 -19.90
C GLY A 232 -27.18 -3.01 -20.36
N GLY A 233 -26.88 -2.07 -19.47
CA GLY A 233 -25.86 -1.06 -19.72
C GLY A 233 -24.46 -1.69 -19.86
N ALA A 234 -23.60 -1.07 -20.68
CA ALA A 234 -22.22 -1.48 -20.79
C ALA A 234 -21.46 -1.20 -19.47
N GLY A 235 -20.54 -2.05 -19.11
CA GLY A 235 -19.56 -1.74 -18.08
C GLY A 235 -18.66 -0.57 -18.50
N GLY A 236 -18.15 0.19 -17.54
CA GLY A 236 -17.19 1.25 -17.80
C GLY A 236 -15.92 0.68 -18.45
N ALA A 237 -15.37 1.38 -19.40
CA ALA A 237 -14.13 0.98 -20.08
C ALA A 237 -12.88 1.36 -19.26
N PHE A 238 -11.85 0.56 -19.38
CA PHE A 238 -10.53 0.81 -18.80
C PHE A 238 -9.74 1.83 -19.66
N LEU A 239 -9.12 2.81 -19.04
CA LEU A 239 -8.30 3.83 -19.69
C LEU A 239 -6.81 3.58 -19.45
N SER A 240 -6.21 2.66 -20.17
CA SER A 240 -4.76 2.49 -20.33
C SER A 240 -3.92 1.82 -19.24
N ALA A 241 -2.70 1.51 -19.66
CA ALA A 241 -1.65 0.84 -18.90
C ALA A 241 -1.14 1.67 -17.71
N LEU A 242 -0.60 0.99 -16.71
CA LEU A 242 0.09 1.57 -15.57
C LEU A 242 1.24 2.47 -16.04
N ASP A 243 1.06 3.78 -15.97
CA ASP A 243 2.14 4.74 -16.15
C ASP A 243 2.70 5.11 -14.77
N LEU A 244 3.83 4.52 -14.42
CA LEU A 244 4.50 4.74 -13.14
C LEU A 244 5.12 6.15 -13.02
N THR A 245 5.16 6.92 -14.11
CA THR A 245 5.69 8.28 -14.11
C THR A 245 4.64 9.32 -13.75
N GLN A 246 3.35 8.96 -13.80
CA GLN A 246 2.25 9.86 -13.45
C GLN A 246 1.89 9.76 -11.96
N ASP A 247 1.21 10.79 -11.48
CA ASP A 247 0.73 10.80 -10.10
C ASP A 247 -0.23 9.64 -9.84
N LEU A 248 0.22 8.65 -9.05
CA LEU A 248 -0.45 7.39 -8.76
C LEU A 248 -1.79 7.54 -7.99
N THR A 249 -2.37 8.74 -7.92
CA THR A 249 -3.58 9.03 -7.15
C THR A 249 -4.87 8.42 -7.72
N TYR A 250 -4.86 7.88 -8.93
CA TYR A 250 -6.09 7.61 -9.68
C TYR A 250 -6.33 6.16 -10.12
N TYR A 251 -5.70 5.17 -9.53
CA TYR A 251 -5.95 3.76 -9.90
C TYR A 251 -7.21 3.20 -9.24
N GLY A 252 -8.38 3.76 -9.65
CA GLY A 252 -9.68 3.23 -9.26
C GLY A 252 -10.27 2.32 -10.34
N GLY A 253 -11.03 1.30 -9.92
CA GLY A 253 -11.79 0.43 -10.81
C GLY A 253 -12.97 1.14 -11.46
N THR A 254 -13.41 0.63 -12.60
CA THR A 254 -14.58 1.15 -13.30
C THR A 254 -15.89 0.72 -12.63
N GLY A 255 -16.94 1.51 -12.76
CA GLY A 255 -18.29 1.11 -12.37
C GLY A 255 -18.87 0.03 -13.29
N GLY A 256 -19.65 -0.89 -12.76
CA GLY A 256 -20.41 -1.87 -13.55
C GLY A 256 -21.64 -1.23 -14.22
N GLY A 257 -22.06 -1.81 -15.34
CA GLY A 257 -23.31 -1.39 -16.02
C GLY A 257 -24.58 -1.77 -15.23
N GLY A 258 -25.61 -0.94 -15.28
CA GLY A 258 -26.90 -1.25 -14.69
C GLY A 258 -27.66 -2.32 -15.50
N GLY A 259 -28.48 -3.13 -14.82
CA GLY A 259 -29.37 -4.10 -15.47
C GLY A 259 -30.54 -3.44 -16.18
N ALA A 260 -31.04 -4.06 -17.25
CA ALA A 260 -32.26 -3.61 -17.93
C ALA A 260 -33.52 -3.96 -17.13
N GLY A 261 -34.55 -3.12 -17.23
CA GLY A 261 -35.88 -3.45 -16.74
C GLY A 261 -36.56 -4.53 -17.56
N GLY A 262 -37.57 -5.22 -16.98
CA GLY A 262 -38.38 -6.16 -17.71
C GLY A 262 -39.29 -5.47 -18.73
N ASN A 263 -39.65 -6.18 -19.81
CA ASN A 263 -40.55 -5.66 -20.86
C ASN A 263 -41.99 -6.01 -20.54
N GLY A 264 -42.77 -5.04 -20.17
CA GLY A 264 -44.22 -5.22 -19.86
C GLY A 264 -44.83 -3.95 -19.30
N SER A 265 -46.17 -3.79 -19.42
CA SER A 265 -46.82 -2.53 -19.11
C SER A 265 -47.17 -2.32 -17.64
N GLU A 266 -47.44 -3.35 -16.86
CA GLU A 266 -47.94 -3.20 -15.49
C GLU A 266 -47.13 -3.99 -14.44
N TYR A 267 -46.44 -5.04 -14.85
CA TYR A 267 -45.76 -5.97 -13.94
C TYR A 267 -44.30 -6.17 -14.30
N ALA A 268 -43.64 -5.12 -14.78
CA ALA A 268 -42.22 -5.17 -15.13
C ALA A 268 -41.32 -4.82 -13.93
N GLY A 269 -40.34 -5.64 -13.65
CA GLY A 269 -39.36 -5.43 -12.61
C GLY A 269 -38.24 -4.46 -13.03
N ALA A 270 -37.80 -3.65 -12.10
CA ALA A 270 -36.64 -2.80 -12.31
C ALA A 270 -35.34 -3.61 -12.44
N GLY A 271 -34.42 -3.15 -13.27
CA GLY A 271 -33.08 -3.70 -13.36
C GLY A 271 -32.25 -3.37 -12.12
N GLY A 272 -31.25 -4.22 -11.82
CA GLY A 272 -30.29 -3.99 -10.74
C GLY A 272 -29.29 -2.90 -11.07
N ASN A 273 -28.84 -2.14 -10.08
CA ASN A 273 -27.77 -1.17 -10.25
C ASN A 273 -26.41 -1.87 -10.43
N GLY A 274 -25.54 -1.29 -11.23
CA GLY A 274 -24.16 -1.73 -11.35
C GLY A 274 -23.38 -1.50 -10.07
N GLY A 275 -22.37 -2.34 -9.81
CA GLY A 275 -21.43 -2.19 -8.72
C GLY A 275 -20.47 -1.01 -8.94
N ARG A 276 -20.01 -0.40 -7.86
CA ARG A 276 -18.97 0.64 -7.93
C ARG A 276 -17.59 0.02 -8.18
N GLY A 277 -16.69 0.76 -8.80
CA GLY A 277 -15.28 0.37 -8.92
C GLY A 277 -14.56 0.43 -7.58
N GLY A 278 -13.56 -0.42 -7.39
CA GLY A 278 -12.66 -0.38 -6.24
C GLY A 278 -11.75 0.86 -6.25
N GLY A 279 -11.32 1.29 -5.09
CA GLY A 279 -10.41 2.44 -4.93
C GLY A 279 -8.94 2.10 -5.12
N SER A 280 -8.05 2.90 -4.56
CA SER A 280 -6.61 2.71 -4.66
C SER A 280 -5.93 2.71 -3.29
N ILE A 281 -5.02 1.75 -3.08
CA ILE A 281 -4.18 1.64 -1.89
C ILE A 281 -2.74 1.62 -2.35
N GLN A 282 -1.95 2.62 -1.94
CA GLN A 282 -0.54 2.72 -2.28
C GLN A 282 0.29 2.74 -1.01
N ILE A 283 1.33 1.93 -0.97
CA ILE A 283 2.24 1.79 0.16
C ILE A 283 3.66 1.95 -0.36
N ILE A 284 4.37 2.93 0.16
CA ILE A 284 5.79 3.18 -0.12
C ILE A 284 6.49 3.17 1.24
N ALA A 285 7.30 2.16 1.49
CA ALA A 285 7.93 1.97 2.78
C ALA A 285 9.42 1.58 2.65
N SER A 286 10.17 1.67 3.74
CA SER A 286 11.51 1.10 3.80
C SER A 286 11.43 -0.42 3.76
N GLU A 287 10.63 -0.98 4.64
CA GLU A 287 10.39 -2.41 4.74
C GLU A 287 8.90 -2.69 4.88
N THR A 288 8.44 -3.79 4.29
CA THR A 288 7.02 -4.14 4.30
C THR A 288 6.84 -5.60 4.69
N ILE A 289 6.03 -5.83 5.73
CA ILE A 289 5.57 -7.15 6.15
C ILE A 289 4.06 -7.22 6.02
N ILE A 290 3.56 -8.21 5.30
CA ILE A 290 2.14 -8.45 5.13
C ILE A 290 1.85 -9.89 5.52
N THR A 291 1.14 -10.08 6.61
CA THR A 291 0.55 -11.37 7.02
C THR A 291 -0.97 -11.33 6.96
N GLY A 292 -1.54 -10.13 6.98
CA GLY A 292 -2.96 -9.86 6.87
C GLY A 292 -3.46 -9.67 5.44
N THR A 293 -4.49 -8.87 5.27
CA THR A 293 -5.15 -8.64 3.97
C THR A 293 -5.04 -7.18 3.54
N ILE A 294 -4.77 -6.95 2.25
CA ILE A 294 -4.89 -5.64 1.59
C ILE A 294 -5.80 -5.80 0.38
N ALA A 295 -6.93 -5.09 0.34
CA ALA A 295 -7.95 -5.28 -0.69
C ALA A 295 -8.50 -3.96 -1.25
N ALA A 296 -8.43 -3.82 -2.57
CA ALA A 296 -9.07 -2.74 -3.33
C ALA A 296 -10.04 -3.34 -4.36
N ASN A 297 -11.02 -4.11 -3.88
CA ASN A 297 -11.93 -4.86 -4.73
C ASN A 297 -13.08 -3.97 -5.24
N GLY A 298 -13.58 -4.29 -6.42
CA GLY A 298 -14.82 -3.73 -6.93
C GLY A 298 -16.05 -4.27 -6.19
N TYR A 299 -17.13 -3.53 -6.25
CA TYR A 299 -18.40 -3.86 -5.60
C TYR A 299 -19.32 -4.68 -6.50
N ASN A 300 -20.13 -5.51 -5.88
CA ASN A 300 -21.09 -6.31 -6.60
C ASN A 300 -22.21 -5.45 -7.20
N GLY A 301 -22.70 -5.87 -8.36
CA GLY A 301 -23.96 -5.35 -8.90
C GLY A 301 -25.14 -5.84 -8.06
N SER A 302 -26.20 -5.05 -8.02
CA SER A 302 -27.42 -5.46 -7.33
C SER A 302 -28.31 -6.37 -8.19
N ALA A 303 -29.15 -7.16 -7.52
CA ALA A 303 -30.13 -8.01 -8.21
C ALA A 303 -31.19 -7.17 -8.91
N GLY A 304 -31.68 -7.67 -10.04
CA GLY A 304 -32.95 -7.18 -10.64
C GLY A 304 -34.16 -7.63 -9.84
N VAL A 305 -35.24 -6.87 -9.90
CA VAL A 305 -36.49 -7.19 -9.21
C VAL A 305 -37.20 -8.37 -9.89
N SER A 306 -37.51 -9.41 -9.11
CA SER A 306 -38.19 -10.63 -9.62
C SER A 306 -39.44 -11.03 -8.84
N ALA A 307 -39.58 -10.58 -7.60
CA ALA A 307 -40.71 -10.98 -6.75
C ALA A 307 -41.99 -10.21 -7.12
N GLY A 308 -43.06 -10.96 -7.37
CA GLY A 308 -44.37 -10.39 -7.66
C GLY A 308 -44.50 -9.72 -9.04
N VAL A 309 -43.53 -9.96 -9.97
CA VAL A 309 -43.55 -9.38 -11.32
C VAL A 309 -43.60 -10.48 -12.39
N THR A 310 -44.32 -10.21 -13.48
CA THR A 310 -44.39 -11.12 -14.62
C THR A 310 -43.17 -11.03 -15.54
N TYR A 311 -42.51 -9.86 -15.57
CA TYR A 311 -41.38 -9.56 -16.41
C TYR A 311 -40.21 -9.09 -15.58
N PRO A 312 -39.36 -9.99 -15.06
CA PRO A 312 -38.24 -9.64 -14.18
C PRO A 312 -37.17 -8.75 -14.84
N GLY A 313 -36.53 -7.94 -14.04
CA GLY A 313 -35.41 -7.13 -14.44
C GLY A 313 -34.09 -7.90 -14.44
N GLY A 314 -33.17 -7.49 -15.27
CA GLY A 314 -31.82 -8.02 -15.35
C GLY A 314 -30.95 -7.57 -14.15
N GLY A 315 -29.94 -8.36 -13.78
CA GLY A 315 -29.00 -8.02 -12.74
C GLY A 315 -28.02 -6.91 -13.19
N GLY A 316 -27.57 -6.08 -12.26
CA GLY A 316 -26.51 -5.10 -12.52
C GLY A 316 -25.15 -5.75 -12.67
N GLY A 317 -24.26 -5.22 -13.48
CA GLY A 317 -22.88 -5.69 -13.63
C GLY A 317 -22.03 -5.38 -12.40
N GLY A 318 -21.01 -6.18 -12.13
CA GLY A 318 -20.03 -5.92 -11.06
C GLY A 318 -19.09 -4.78 -11.43
N GLY A 319 -18.65 -4.01 -10.44
CA GLY A 319 -17.61 -2.99 -10.61
C GLY A 319 -16.23 -3.64 -10.78
N GLY A 320 -15.34 -3.01 -11.54
CA GLY A 320 -13.96 -3.46 -11.70
C GLY A 320 -13.14 -3.30 -10.41
N GLY A 321 -12.13 -4.14 -10.23
CA GLY A 321 -11.18 -4.02 -9.13
C GLY A 321 -10.35 -2.74 -9.20
N GLY A 322 -9.94 -2.23 -8.06
CA GLY A 322 -9.10 -1.06 -7.94
C GLY A 322 -7.61 -1.32 -8.16
N GLY A 323 -6.78 -0.56 -7.48
CA GLY A 323 -5.33 -0.71 -7.53
C GLY A 323 -4.72 -0.91 -6.16
N VAL A 324 -3.82 -1.88 -6.04
CA VAL A 324 -2.93 -2.00 -4.89
C VAL A 324 -1.49 -1.92 -5.37
N ILE A 325 -0.76 -0.95 -4.86
CA ILE A 325 0.64 -0.70 -5.25
C ILE A 325 1.48 -0.70 -3.99
N ILE A 326 2.49 -1.57 -3.93
CA ILE A 326 3.42 -1.70 -2.82
C ILE A 326 4.83 -1.62 -3.37
N ILE A 327 5.60 -0.64 -2.89
CA ILE A 327 7.00 -0.44 -3.26
C ILE A 327 7.81 -0.35 -1.96
N SER A 328 8.79 -1.21 -1.80
CA SER A 328 9.62 -1.26 -0.60
C SER A 328 11.02 -1.77 -0.91
N CYS A 329 12.00 -1.45 -0.08
CA CYS A 329 13.35 -2.00 -0.23
C CYS A 329 13.38 -3.49 0.09
N SER A 330 12.60 -3.92 1.09
CA SER A 330 12.41 -5.34 1.43
C SER A 330 10.93 -5.65 1.63
N ILE A 331 10.47 -6.79 1.11
CA ILE A 331 9.06 -7.20 1.19
C ILE A 331 8.96 -8.65 1.66
N LYS A 332 8.31 -8.86 2.80
CA LYS A 332 7.89 -10.18 3.28
C LYS A 332 6.37 -10.26 3.19
N ASN A 333 5.87 -10.99 2.22
CA ASN A 333 4.42 -11.15 1.99
C ASN A 333 4.01 -12.62 2.13
N SER A 334 3.29 -12.94 3.21
CA SER A 334 2.59 -14.21 3.41
C SER A 334 1.06 -14.02 3.53
N GLY A 335 0.60 -12.78 3.41
CA GLY A 335 -0.80 -12.38 3.47
C GLY A 335 -1.49 -12.40 2.11
N VAL A 336 -2.65 -11.75 2.04
CA VAL A 336 -3.49 -11.68 0.84
C VAL A 336 -3.55 -10.25 0.32
N VAL A 337 -3.16 -10.05 -0.94
CA VAL A 337 -3.26 -8.75 -1.62
C VAL A 337 -4.14 -8.91 -2.85
N THR A 338 -5.27 -8.18 -2.90
CA THR A 338 -6.28 -8.34 -3.96
C THR A 338 -6.80 -7.03 -4.52
N ALA A 339 -7.17 -7.08 -5.80
CA ALA A 339 -7.92 -6.05 -6.50
C ALA A 339 -8.94 -6.73 -7.45
N ASN A 340 -9.79 -7.58 -6.89
CA ASN A 340 -10.75 -8.36 -7.65
C ASN A 340 -11.91 -7.49 -8.14
N GLY A 341 -12.48 -7.83 -9.28
CA GLY A 341 -13.76 -7.26 -9.72
C GLY A 341 -14.92 -7.76 -8.86
N GLY A 342 -15.97 -6.98 -8.77
CA GLY A 342 -17.22 -7.36 -8.12
C GLY A 342 -18.02 -8.36 -8.96
N SER A 343 -18.85 -9.17 -8.32
CA SER A 343 -19.77 -10.08 -9.00
C SER A 343 -20.90 -9.30 -9.66
N GLY A 344 -21.41 -9.82 -10.77
CA GLY A 344 -22.67 -9.34 -11.33
C GLY A 344 -23.87 -9.68 -10.42
N GLY A 345 -24.88 -8.86 -10.46
CA GLY A 345 -26.15 -9.10 -9.74
C GLY A 345 -26.94 -10.23 -10.37
N SER A 346 -27.72 -10.94 -9.56
CA SER A 346 -28.65 -11.96 -10.04
C SER A 346 -29.83 -11.33 -10.78
N ALA A 347 -30.38 -12.08 -11.71
CA ALA A 347 -31.61 -11.71 -12.43
C ALA A 347 -32.79 -12.54 -11.94
N GLY A 348 -34.03 -12.06 -12.23
CA GLY A 348 -35.22 -12.86 -12.10
C GLY A 348 -35.33 -13.91 -13.21
N TYR A 349 -36.30 -14.82 -13.08
CA TYR A 349 -36.52 -15.91 -14.02
C TYR A 349 -36.71 -15.41 -15.47
N GLY A 350 -35.91 -15.92 -16.36
CA GLY A 350 -35.93 -15.56 -17.81
C GLY A 350 -35.26 -14.23 -18.17
N ALA A 351 -34.71 -13.51 -17.20
CA ALA A 351 -33.84 -12.32 -17.41
C ALA A 351 -32.37 -12.69 -17.28
N GLY A 352 -31.47 -11.84 -17.80
CA GLY A 352 -30.04 -12.05 -17.75
C GLY A 352 -29.39 -11.54 -16.45
N ALA A 353 -28.51 -12.32 -15.87
CA ALA A 353 -27.63 -11.85 -14.78
C ALA A 353 -26.62 -10.84 -15.31
N GLY A 354 -26.16 -9.96 -14.42
CA GLY A 354 -25.05 -9.06 -14.72
C GLY A 354 -23.72 -9.82 -14.83
N ALA A 355 -22.81 -9.33 -15.65
CA ALA A 355 -21.45 -9.86 -15.75
C ALA A 355 -20.59 -9.39 -14.56
N ALA A 356 -19.60 -10.17 -14.20
CA ALA A 356 -18.59 -9.75 -13.22
C ALA A 356 -17.70 -8.63 -13.79
N GLY A 357 -17.22 -7.78 -12.91
CA GLY A 357 -16.17 -6.80 -13.24
C GLY A 357 -14.81 -7.46 -13.42
N GLY A 358 -13.94 -6.83 -14.19
CA GLY A 358 -12.56 -7.28 -14.37
C GLY A 358 -11.71 -7.08 -13.12
N ALA A 359 -10.65 -7.88 -12.98
CA ALA A 359 -9.65 -7.70 -11.95
C ALA A 359 -8.89 -6.38 -12.16
N GLY A 360 -8.54 -5.74 -11.05
CA GLY A 360 -7.72 -4.56 -11.02
C GLY A 360 -6.22 -4.86 -11.06
N ILE A 361 -5.43 -3.89 -10.63
CA ILE A 361 -3.97 -3.97 -10.65
C ILE A 361 -3.46 -4.28 -9.24
N VAL A 362 -2.63 -5.32 -9.12
CA VAL A 362 -1.80 -5.56 -7.94
C VAL A 362 -0.36 -5.48 -8.41
N PHE A 363 0.36 -4.45 -7.93
CA PHE A 363 1.76 -4.22 -8.25
C PHE A 363 2.58 -4.22 -6.97
N ILE A 364 3.46 -5.21 -6.82
CA ILE A 364 4.37 -5.36 -5.68
C ILE A 364 5.80 -5.34 -6.23
N LYS A 365 6.58 -4.36 -5.79
CA LYS A 365 7.95 -4.18 -6.25
C LYS A 365 8.90 -4.08 -5.06
N GLU A 366 9.73 -5.07 -4.92
CA GLU A 366 10.91 -5.03 -4.07
C GLU A 366 12.07 -4.40 -4.84
N LEU A 367 12.71 -3.41 -4.22
CA LEU A 367 13.82 -2.67 -4.83
C LEU A 367 15.17 -3.28 -4.49
N GLY A 368 15.22 -4.15 -3.48
CA GLY A 368 16.44 -4.67 -2.93
C GLY A 368 17.15 -3.66 -2.01
N VAL A 369 18.13 -4.14 -1.27
CA VAL A 369 19.07 -3.28 -0.55
C VAL A 369 20.07 -2.77 -1.58
N LEU A 370 20.13 -1.44 -1.74
CA LEU A 370 21.13 -0.79 -2.61
C LEU A 370 22.50 -0.81 -1.94
#